data_6a51c5e56e9db0e6e6ceac3fa87dd1d2
#
_entry.id   6a51c5e56e9db0e6e6ceac3fa87dd1d2
#
_cell.length_a   1.000
_cell.length_b   1.000
_cell.length_c   1.000
_cell.angle_alpha   90.00
_cell.angle_beta   90.00
_cell.angle_gamma   90.00
#
_symmetry.space_group_name_H-M   'P 1'
#
loop_
_entity.id
_entity.type
_entity.pdbx_description
1 polymer ?
#
loop_
_entity_poly.entity_id
_entity_poly.type
_entity_poly.pdbx_seq_one_letter_code
_entity_poly.pdbx_strand_id
1 'polypeptide(L)'
;MRSLLILLLALLSLSAQQRVPPKRSSQIQDGFGINSDLPRDPYLPWDRHWWTRMFDAGVSWIRIGQYENTSDYTSWDWIEQKRGVLAIPPGVDDYVDSLVDNGVKVQVQLMYGNPMYTSPAGNPPDAMAPEPNGFHNPDRSLYSVYWPPKTPAQIAAFLKYVQFVVGHFRGRIRYYALWNEQDIDYWNPVPNPEDYGRLLKAFIPAVHAADPRAKAIYGGQAEPTRDFARRALDACDCAAGIDVFAYHTYPGYGQNLNPESMDYGAYGDESPAKLREMVRGYPGIRQDIPFWDDEFNSIPSWAGSDESVQSKYIPRGMIYNWAQGVRTFVWLLTAGTDGNEYDDFGFIHGLRHLADDFTPRPVFYAYQNTNALFADTRPDASIKIAAPDVPALHNNAQPFLAYGFRSRTGKPIMAYWLAAHSVPGGAFPPLHADLAIANTGIRHAVLIDVVSGAIEPIAKPESSDVFPNLPMRDSVMAIADENYFDWPVLPEAPSSLTAAREGNSVRLRWQTHGGAPANAIVERRGGDTGSWTRIATQPSANPEYVDSSAPAGVVCYRVRAANGNGESAYSNVVRAQR
;
A
#
# COMPACT_ATOMS: atom_id res chain seq x y z
N MET A 1 -23.14 -42.78 -56.63
CA MET A 1 -21.84 -42.46 -55.98
C MET A 1 -21.98 -41.16 -55.20
N ARG A 2 -22.21 -41.27 -53.89
CA ARG A 2 -22.33 -40.09 -53.01
C ARG A 2 -21.02 -39.98 -52.24
N SER A 3 -20.26 -38.93 -52.54
CA SER A 3 -19.03 -38.61 -51.81
C SER A 3 -19.40 -38.03 -50.45
N LEU A 4 -19.01 -38.70 -49.39
CA LEU A 4 -19.15 -38.25 -48.01
C LEU A 4 -17.97 -37.32 -47.70
N LEU A 5 -18.22 -36.00 -47.58
CA LEU A 5 -17.25 -35.01 -47.14
C LEU A 5 -17.25 -35.02 -45.61
N ILE A 6 -16.26 -35.64 -44.99
CA ILE A 6 -16.05 -35.58 -43.55
C ILE A 6 -15.34 -34.28 -43.25
N LEU A 7 -16.10 -33.31 -42.74
CA LEU A 7 -15.57 -32.05 -42.19
C LEU A 7 -15.02 -32.34 -40.80
N LEU A 8 -13.69 -32.46 -40.68
CA LEU A 8 -13.00 -32.47 -39.39
C LEU A 8 -13.05 -31.07 -38.82
N LEU A 9 -14.02 -30.79 -37.96
CA LEU A 9 -14.01 -29.63 -37.08
C LEU A 9 -12.94 -29.86 -36.01
N ALA A 10 -11.74 -29.33 -36.22
CA ALA A 10 -10.78 -29.13 -35.15
C ALA A 10 -11.36 -28.10 -34.19
N LEU A 11 -11.96 -28.58 -33.13
CA LEU A 11 -12.24 -27.77 -31.94
C LEU A 11 -10.89 -27.40 -31.34
N LEU A 12 -10.34 -26.25 -31.79
CA LEU A 12 -9.38 -25.50 -31.01
C LEU A 12 -10.13 -24.99 -29.78
N SER A 13 -10.13 -25.80 -28.72
CA SER A 13 -10.41 -25.28 -27.39
C SER A 13 -9.31 -24.24 -27.11
N LEU A 14 -9.60 -22.98 -27.30
CA LEU A 14 -8.86 -21.90 -26.65
C LEU A 14 -9.06 -22.14 -25.15
N SER A 15 -8.15 -22.89 -24.52
CA SER A 15 -8.06 -22.92 -23.09
C SER A 15 -7.74 -21.48 -22.68
N ALA A 16 -8.65 -20.85 -21.97
CA ALA A 16 -8.39 -19.54 -21.40
C ALA A 16 -7.07 -19.64 -20.65
N GLN A 17 -6.09 -18.80 -20.97
CA GLN A 17 -4.79 -18.77 -20.31
C GLN A 17 -5.01 -18.66 -18.80
N GLN A 18 -4.46 -19.61 -18.06
CA GLN A 18 -4.59 -19.61 -16.60
C GLN A 18 -3.88 -18.36 -16.03
N ARG A 19 -4.51 -17.72 -15.05
CA ARG A 19 -3.96 -16.54 -14.40
C ARG A 19 -3.89 -16.71 -12.89
N VAL A 20 -2.98 -15.96 -12.26
CA VAL A 20 -2.86 -15.89 -10.81
C VAL A 20 -4.23 -15.53 -10.20
N PRO A 21 -4.82 -16.41 -9.37
CA PRO A 21 -6.06 -16.10 -8.70
C PRO A 21 -5.80 -15.00 -7.65
N PRO A 22 -6.60 -13.91 -7.62
CA PRO A 22 -6.38 -12.82 -6.69
C PRO A 22 -6.58 -13.28 -5.23
N LYS A 23 -5.76 -12.76 -4.32
CA LYS A 23 -6.04 -12.76 -2.89
C LYS A 23 -6.61 -11.42 -2.47
N ARG A 24 -7.68 -11.43 -1.70
CA ARG A 24 -8.26 -10.21 -1.13
C ARG A 24 -7.53 -9.83 0.16
N SER A 25 -7.62 -8.56 0.59
CA SER A 25 -6.97 -8.06 1.80
C SER A 25 -7.24 -8.94 3.03
N SER A 26 -8.48 -9.40 3.21
CA SER A 26 -8.89 -10.28 4.33
C SER A 26 -8.20 -11.65 4.33
N GLN A 27 -7.61 -12.07 3.23
CA GLN A 27 -6.90 -13.36 3.09
C GLN A 27 -5.39 -13.24 3.35
N ILE A 28 -4.87 -12.01 3.47
CA ILE A 28 -3.45 -11.71 3.65
C ILE A 28 -3.22 -11.25 5.07
N GLN A 29 -2.38 -11.98 5.81
CA GLN A 29 -2.05 -11.62 7.19
C GLN A 29 -0.86 -10.68 7.28
N ASP A 30 0.08 -10.81 6.37
CA ASP A 30 1.25 -9.94 6.30
C ASP A 30 1.78 -9.82 4.87
N GLY A 31 2.09 -8.60 4.44
CA GLY A 31 2.52 -8.36 3.07
C GLY A 31 2.95 -6.92 2.87
N PHE A 32 2.69 -6.43 1.69
CA PHE A 32 3.09 -5.10 1.25
C PHE A 32 2.04 -4.06 1.64
N GLY A 33 2.49 -2.82 1.66
CA GLY A 33 1.66 -1.66 1.93
C GLY A 33 1.40 -0.82 0.68
N ILE A 34 0.45 0.10 0.85
CA ILE A 34 0.20 1.18 -0.08
C ILE A 34 -0.05 2.46 0.68
N ASN A 35 0.32 3.58 0.11
CA ASN A 35 -0.10 4.88 0.57
C ASN A 35 -1.45 5.20 -0.06
N SER A 36 -2.34 5.80 0.70
CA SER A 36 -3.59 6.30 0.17
C SER A 36 -4.11 7.41 1.05
N ASP A 37 -4.66 8.41 0.41
CA ASP A 37 -5.37 9.46 1.10
C ASP A 37 -6.64 8.90 1.73
N LEU A 38 -6.99 9.41 2.89
CA LEU A 38 -8.36 9.28 3.36
C LEU A 38 -9.25 10.15 2.49
N PRO A 39 -10.36 9.63 1.97
CA PRO A 39 -11.29 10.44 1.21
C PRO A 39 -11.71 11.67 2.00
N ARG A 40 -11.63 12.86 1.41
CA ARG A 40 -11.98 14.13 2.07
C ARG A 40 -13.45 14.21 2.47
N ASP A 41 -14.30 13.56 1.68
CA ASP A 41 -15.71 13.41 2.01
C ASP A 41 -16.15 11.96 1.77
N PRO A 42 -16.30 11.16 2.86
CA PRO A 42 -16.68 9.76 2.75
C PRO A 42 -18.04 9.55 2.09
N TYR A 43 -18.81 10.60 1.95
CA TYR A 43 -20.14 10.54 1.37
C TYR A 43 -20.20 10.99 -0.08
N LEU A 44 -19.08 11.49 -0.65
CA LEU A 44 -19.02 11.87 -2.05
C LEU A 44 -19.04 10.63 -2.97
N PRO A 45 -19.74 10.69 -4.12
CA PRO A 45 -19.94 9.53 -4.99
C PRO A 45 -18.64 8.87 -5.48
N TRP A 46 -17.61 9.65 -5.79
CA TRP A 46 -16.34 9.12 -6.30
C TRP A 46 -15.53 8.32 -5.28
N ASP A 47 -15.59 8.69 -4.00
CA ASP A 47 -14.89 7.97 -2.94
C ASP A 47 -15.39 6.53 -2.78
N ARG A 48 -16.58 6.25 -3.28
CA ARG A 48 -17.22 4.94 -3.19
C ARG A 48 -16.74 3.93 -4.23
N HIS A 49 -16.16 4.41 -5.33
CA HIS A 49 -15.72 3.53 -6.42
C HIS A 49 -14.34 2.92 -6.21
N TRP A 50 -13.35 3.76 -5.84
CA TRP A 50 -11.98 3.29 -5.75
C TRP A 50 -11.69 2.60 -4.41
N TRP A 51 -12.39 2.96 -3.35
CA TRP A 51 -12.14 2.47 -2.00
C TRP A 51 -12.14 0.93 -1.92
N THR A 52 -13.08 0.27 -2.57
CA THR A 52 -13.18 -1.18 -2.58
C THR A 52 -12.09 -1.85 -3.42
N ARG A 53 -11.53 -1.14 -4.41
CA ARG A 53 -10.43 -1.65 -5.24
C ARG A 53 -9.18 -1.98 -4.43
N MET A 54 -8.91 -1.23 -3.38
CA MET A 54 -7.81 -1.51 -2.47
C MET A 54 -7.92 -2.93 -1.87
N PHE A 55 -9.10 -3.32 -1.42
CA PHE A 55 -9.32 -4.64 -0.86
C PHE A 55 -9.20 -5.75 -1.90
N ASP A 56 -9.64 -5.46 -3.13
CA ASP A 56 -9.52 -6.37 -4.26
C ASP A 56 -8.07 -6.54 -4.73
N ALA A 57 -7.23 -5.52 -4.59
CA ALA A 57 -5.81 -5.57 -4.88
C ALA A 57 -5.00 -6.37 -3.84
N GLY A 58 -5.62 -6.80 -2.74
CA GLY A 58 -4.92 -7.54 -1.68
C GLY A 58 -4.03 -6.65 -0.81
N VAL A 59 -4.36 -5.37 -0.67
CA VAL A 59 -3.64 -4.47 0.24
C VAL A 59 -3.76 -4.99 1.67
N SER A 60 -2.63 -5.23 2.34
CA SER A 60 -2.60 -5.71 3.72
C SER A 60 -2.15 -4.64 4.72
N TRP A 61 -1.55 -3.56 4.22
CA TRP A 61 -1.12 -2.40 4.97
C TRP A 61 -1.44 -1.11 4.22
N ILE A 62 -1.84 -0.09 4.95
CA ILE A 62 -2.04 1.25 4.43
C ILE A 62 -1.31 2.26 5.31
N ARG A 63 -0.72 3.27 4.70
CA ARG A 63 -0.15 4.43 5.37
C ARG A 63 -1.05 5.63 5.07
N ILE A 64 -1.49 6.32 6.11
CA ILE A 64 -2.39 7.47 6.07
C ILE A 64 -1.81 8.64 6.87
N GLY A 65 -2.34 9.83 6.69
CA GLY A 65 -1.94 11.05 7.40
C GLY A 65 -1.41 12.13 6.48
N GLN A 66 -1.20 11.80 5.21
CA GLN A 66 -0.71 12.71 4.20
C GLN A 66 -1.67 12.70 3.00
N TYR A 67 -2.09 13.87 2.57
CA TYR A 67 -2.81 14.07 1.31
C TYR A 67 -1.90 14.81 0.35
N GLU A 68 -1.51 14.14 -0.76
CA GLU A 68 -0.47 14.66 -1.64
C GLU A 68 0.76 15.12 -0.81
N ASN A 69 1.15 16.36 -0.90
CA ASN A 69 2.24 16.95 -0.10
C ASN A 69 1.72 17.78 1.07
N THR A 70 0.52 17.54 1.55
CA THR A 70 -0.11 18.29 2.63
C THR A 70 -0.58 17.38 3.76
N SER A 71 -1.16 17.97 4.78
CA SER A 71 -1.74 17.23 5.89
C SER A 71 -3.10 16.63 5.54
N ASP A 72 -3.45 15.53 6.19
CA ASP A 72 -4.70 14.81 6.07
C ASP A 72 -5.47 14.82 7.41
N TYR A 73 -6.68 14.31 7.43
CA TYR A 73 -7.62 14.32 8.55
C TYR A 73 -7.08 13.79 9.88
N THR A 74 -5.95 13.09 9.89
CA THR A 74 -5.27 12.65 11.12
C THR A 74 -4.13 13.55 11.54
N SER A 75 -3.80 14.60 10.77
CA SER A 75 -2.73 15.56 11.08
C SER A 75 -3.14 16.52 12.19
N TRP A 76 -2.16 17.14 12.84
CA TRP A 76 -2.42 17.99 14.00
C TRP A 76 -3.33 19.18 13.72
N ASP A 77 -3.17 19.83 12.58
CA ASP A 77 -3.98 20.99 12.18
C ASP A 77 -5.44 20.61 11.86
N TRP A 78 -5.71 19.40 11.39
CA TRP A 78 -7.06 18.87 11.21
C TRP A 78 -7.71 18.40 12.50
N ILE A 79 -6.95 17.79 13.39
CA ILE A 79 -7.42 17.30 14.69
C ILE A 79 -7.68 18.45 15.66
N GLU A 80 -6.90 19.53 15.56
CA GLU A 80 -7.03 20.72 16.43
C GLU A 80 -7.21 21.98 15.58
N GLN A 81 -8.43 22.20 15.10
CA GLN A 81 -8.79 23.39 14.32
C GLN A 81 -9.09 24.62 15.20
N LYS A 82 -9.26 24.41 16.49
CA LYS A 82 -9.40 25.47 17.50
C LYS A 82 -8.51 25.13 18.68
N ARG A 83 -7.75 26.11 19.14
CA ARG A 83 -6.77 25.92 20.23
C ARG A 83 -7.39 25.22 21.45
N GLY A 84 -6.82 24.10 21.86
CA GLY A 84 -7.25 23.30 23.00
C GLY A 84 -8.47 22.41 22.74
N VAL A 85 -9.03 22.36 21.52
CA VAL A 85 -10.17 21.52 21.16
C VAL A 85 -9.73 20.46 20.15
N LEU A 86 -9.54 19.26 20.65
CA LEU A 86 -9.16 18.08 19.84
C LEU A 86 -10.41 17.30 19.44
N ALA A 87 -10.55 16.99 18.16
CA ALA A 87 -11.67 16.20 17.64
C ALA A 87 -11.24 15.39 16.42
N ILE A 88 -11.75 14.18 16.28
CA ILE A 88 -11.61 13.41 15.04
C ILE A 88 -12.61 13.96 14.02
N PRO A 89 -12.18 14.30 12.81
CA PRO A 89 -13.09 14.76 11.76
C PRO A 89 -14.17 13.71 11.43
N PRO A 90 -15.37 14.18 11.05
CA PRO A 90 -16.47 13.27 10.68
C PRO A 90 -16.06 12.30 9.58
N GLY A 91 -16.45 11.03 9.71
CA GLY A 91 -16.21 9.98 8.72
C GLY A 91 -14.87 9.25 8.87
N VAL A 92 -13.88 9.80 9.56
CA VAL A 92 -12.56 9.14 9.73
C VAL A 92 -12.69 7.80 10.46
N ASP A 93 -13.54 7.72 11.49
CA ASP A 93 -13.79 6.46 12.19
C ASP A 93 -14.37 5.38 11.25
N ASP A 94 -15.30 5.74 10.37
CA ASP A 94 -15.88 4.80 9.40
C ASP A 94 -14.84 4.26 8.42
N TYR A 95 -13.86 5.09 8.02
CA TYR A 95 -12.75 4.65 7.19
C TYR A 95 -11.82 3.70 7.91
N VAL A 96 -11.40 4.08 9.12
CA VAL A 96 -10.51 3.23 9.92
C VAL A 96 -11.18 1.89 10.22
N ASP A 97 -12.46 1.90 10.59
CA ASP A 97 -13.22 0.67 10.82
C ASP A 97 -13.36 -0.17 9.55
N SER A 98 -13.60 0.47 8.40
CA SER A 98 -13.65 -0.23 7.11
C SER A 98 -12.32 -0.91 6.77
N LEU A 99 -11.17 -0.25 7.02
CA LEU A 99 -9.85 -0.83 6.81
C LEU A 99 -9.63 -2.04 7.71
N VAL A 100 -9.87 -1.88 9.01
CA VAL A 100 -9.63 -2.92 10.03
C VAL A 100 -10.59 -4.12 9.83
N ASP A 101 -11.87 -3.88 9.55
CA ASP A 101 -12.87 -4.91 9.30
C ASP A 101 -12.54 -5.75 8.05
N ASN A 102 -11.84 -5.17 7.09
CA ASN A 102 -11.37 -5.84 5.87
C ASN A 102 -9.94 -6.41 5.99
N GLY A 103 -9.36 -6.43 7.21
CA GLY A 103 -8.07 -7.04 7.50
C GLY A 103 -6.85 -6.18 7.16
N VAL A 104 -7.04 -4.90 6.82
CA VAL A 104 -5.94 -3.97 6.51
C VAL A 104 -5.38 -3.37 7.79
N LYS A 105 -4.06 -3.41 7.94
CA LYS A 105 -3.34 -2.77 9.03
C LYS A 105 -3.01 -1.35 8.65
N VAL A 106 -3.13 -0.44 9.62
CA VAL A 106 -2.98 1.00 9.39
C VAL A 106 -1.72 1.52 10.08
N GLN A 107 -0.91 2.25 9.33
CA GLN A 107 0.13 3.16 9.82
C GLN A 107 -0.40 4.59 9.70
N VAL A 108 -0.37 5.34 10.80
CA VAL A 108 -0.72 6.76 10.81
C VAL A 108 0.55 7.59 10.94
N GLN A 109 0.69 8.60 10.08
CA GLN A 109 1.69 9.64 10.25
C GLN A 109 1.14 10.71 11.20
N LEU A 110 1.77 10.87 12.36
CA LEU A 110 1.46 11.96 13.28
C LEU A 110 2.31 13.17 12.92
N MET A 111 1.74 14.05 12.14
CA MET A 111 2.37 15.21 11.46
C MET A 111 1.31 16.28 11.17
N TYR A 112 1.59 17.37 10.67
CA TYR A 112 2.79 18.17 10.69
C TYR A 112 2.78 19.10 11.90
N GLY A 113 3.22 20.36 11.78
CA GLY A 113 2.97 21.40 12.77
C GLY A 113 1.53 21.90 12.72
N ASN A 114 1.17 22.72 13.70
CA ASN A 114 -0.08 23.44 13.70
C ASN A 114 0.21 24.94 13.84
N PRO A 115 -0.13 25.76 12.84
CA PRO A 115 0.19 27.19 12.82
C PRO A 115 -0.25 27.97 14.05
N MET A 116 -1.29 27.51 14.74
CA MET A 116 -1.69 28.12 16.04
C MET A 116 -0.60 28.05 17.10
N TYR A 117 0.32 27.09 17.01
CA TYR A 117 1.39 26.87 17.98
C TYR A 117 2.78 27.05 17.39
N THR A 118 3.00 26.64 16.14
CA THR A 118 4.33 26.50 15.54
C THR A 118 4.69 27.63 14.58
N SER A 119 3.72 28.47 14.18
CA SER A 119 3.98 29.63 13.35
C SER A 119 5.06 30.52 13.96
N PRO A 120 6.06 30.95 13.18
CA PRO A 120 7.05 31.94 13.63
C PRO A 120 6.51 33.36 13.66
N ALA A 121 5.27 33.60 13.21
CA ALA A 121 4.60 34.89 13.31
C ALA A 121 4.37 35.30 14.78
N GLY A 122 4.54 36.56 15.11
CA GLY A 122 4.39 37.05 16.48
C GLY A 122 2.98 36.91 17.07
N ASN A 123 1.96 36.74 16.22
CA ASN A 123 0.55 36.57 16.60
C ASN A 123 -0.02 35.36 15.84
N PRO A 124 0.20 34.12 16.30
CA PRO A 124 -0.42 32.97 15.71
C PRO A 124 -1.95 33.04 15.84
N PRO A 125 -2.73 32.49 14.89
CA PRO A 125 -4.19 32.50 14.98
C PRO A 125 -4.68 31.66 16.17
N ASP A 126 -5.86 31.95 16.68
CA ASP A 126 -6.51 31.17 17.74
C ASP A 126 -7.36 30.01 17.19
N ALA A 127 -7.66 30.05 15.90
CA ALA A 127 -8.38 28.99 15.20
C ALA A 127 -7.91 28.88 13.76
N MET A 128 -7.98 27.67 13.21
CA MET A 128 -7.75 27.38 11.81
C MET A 128 -9.02 27.66 11.02
N ALA A 129 -8.89 28.23 9.81
CA ALA A 129 -10.04 28.31 8.92
C ALA A 129 -10.45 26.88 8.48
N PRO A 130 -11.74 26.54 8.45
CA PRO A 130 -12.22 25.22 8.08
C PRO A 130 -12.15 24.95 6.58
N GLU A 131 -11.31 25.65 5.84
CA GLU A 131 -11.20 25.55 4.40
C GLU A 131 -10.20 24.49 3.97
N PRO A 132 -10.49 23.70 2.91
CA PRO A 132 -9.60 22.69 2.39
C PRO A 132 -8.20 23.19 1.99
N ASN A 133 -8.03 24.50 1.80
CA ASN A 133 -6.79 25.11 1.33
C ASN A 133 -6.24 26.20 2.26
N GLY A 134 -6.82 26.42 3.44
CA GLY A 134 -6.52 27.61 4.25
C GLY A 134 -5.13 27.62 4.86
N PHE A 135 -4.71 26.50 5.49
CA PHE A 135 -3.45 26.42 6.23
C PHE A 135 -2.53 25.28 5.74
N HIS A 136 -3.01 24.51 4.77
CA HIS A 136 -2.30 23.40 4.17
C HIS A 136 -1.33 23.88 3.11
N ASN A 137 -0.78 25.08 3.26
CA ASN A 137 0.23 25.58 2.34
C ASN A 137 1.57 24.96 2.70
N PRO A 138 2.14 24.08 1.86
CA PRO A 138 3.44 23.46 2.09
C PRO A 138 4.59 24.44 1.92
N ASP A 139 4.31 25.69 1.53
CA ASP A 139 5.34 26.68 1.35
C ASP A 139 6.00 27.11 2.68
N ARG A 140 7.09 27.86 2.57
CA ARG A 140 7.79 28.44 3.72
C ARG A 140 7.10 29.65 4.31
N SER A 141 5.78 29.83 4.08
CA SER A 141 5.01 30.89 4.68
C SER A 141 5.03 30.81 6.20
N LEU A 142 4.78 31.90 6.86
CA LEU A 142 4.74 31.96 8.33
C LEU A 142 3.65 31.07 8.94
N TYR A 143 2.68 30.65 8.14
CA TYR A 143 1.54 29.83 8.53
C TYR A 143 1.58 28.42 7.95
N SER A 144 2.70 28.02 7.36
CA SER A 144 2.88 26.65 6.86
C SER A 144 2.81 25.63 8.00
N VAL A 145 2.21 24.48 7.73
CA VAL A 145 2.23 23.32 8.64
C VAL A 145 3.63 22.71 8.78
N TYR A 146 4.58 23.04 7.92
CA TYR A 146 5.95 22.51 7.98
C TYR A 146 6.85 23.13 9.05
N TRP A 147 6.34 24.07 9.86
CA TRP A 147 7.04 24.54 11.05
C TRP A 147 6.88 23.52 12.18
N PRO A 148 7.97 22.83 12.60
CA PRO A 148 7.88 21.82 13.64
C PRO A 148 7.78 22.41 15.04
N PRO A 149 7.26 21.67 16.02
CA PRO A 149 7.29 22.07 17.42
C PRO A 149 8.73 22.02 17.97
N LYS A 150 9.27 23.15 18.43
CA LYS A 150 10.66 23.27 18.91
C LYS A 150 10.76 23.63 20.39
N THR A 151 9.88 24.51 20.88
CA THR A 151 9.89 24.90 22.27
C THR A 151 9.21 23.87 23.18
N PRO A 152 9.53 23.79 24.47
CA PRO A 152 8.87 22.90 25.42
C PRO A 152 7.33 23.02 25.39
N ALA A 153 6.80 24.25 25.24
CA ALA A 153 5.36 24.49 25.16
C ALA A 153 4.73 23.93 23.85
N GLN A 154 5.41 24.12 22.72
CA GLN A 154 4.98 23.58 21.44
C GLN A 154 5.02 22.06 21.42
N ILE A 155 6.10 21.47 21.94
CA ILE A 155 6.23 20.01 22.07
C ILE A 155 5.12 19.46 22.99
N ALA A 156 4.86 20.10 24.12
CA ALA A 156 3.78 19.66 25.03
C ALA A 156 2.39 19.72 24.35
N ALA A 157 2.13 20.71 23.51
CA ALA A 157 0.89 20.80 22.74
C ALA A 157 0.80 19.70 21.66
N PHE A 158 1.88 19.47 20.92
CA PHE A 158 1.97 18.37 19.95
C PHE A 158 1.73 17.00 20.61
N LEU A 159 2.34 16.76 21.78
CA LEU A 159 2.15 15.48 22.48
C LEU A 159 0.72 15.27 23.00
N LYS A 160 -0.04 16.32 23.28
CA LYS A 160 -1.49 16.19 23.57
C LYS A 160 -2.26 15.69 22.35
N TYR A 161 -1.95 16.23 21.18
CA TYR A 161 -2.50 15.73 19.91
C TYR A 161 -2.11 14.27 19.68
N VAL A 162 -0.83 13.90 19.81
CA VAL A 162 -0.35 12.52 19.70
C VAL A 162 -1.14 11.59 20.62
N GLN A 163 -1.23 11.93 21.91
CA GLN A 163 -1.93 11.11 22.90
C GLN A 163 -3.43 10.99 22.60
N PHE A 164 -4.04 12.05 22.11
CA PHE A 164 -5.44 12.04 21.70
C PHE A 164 -5.69 11.08 20.55
N VAL A 165 -4.94 11.17 19.45
CA VAL A 165 -5.12 10.31 18.26
C VAL A 165 -4.82 8.85 18.59
N VAL A 166 -3.69 8.57 19.26
CA VAL A 166 -3.31 7.20 19.66
C VAL A 166 -4.35 6.59 20.61
N GLY A 167 -4.82 7.38 21.58
CA GLY A 167 -5.85 6.95 22.54
C GLY A 167 -7.19 6.66 21.87
N HIS A 168 -7.60 7.52 20.92
CA HIS A 168 -8.85 7.36 20.17
C HIS A 168 -8.87 6.07 19.32
N PHE A 169 -7.77 5.78 18.62
CA PHE A 169 -7.67 4.59 17.78
C PHE A 169 -7.16 3.34 18.51
N ARG A 170 -7.05 3.41 19.82
CA ARG A 170 -6.59 2.26 20.63
C ARG A 170 -7.43 1.01 20.35
N GLY A 171 -6.71 -0.09 20.05
CA GLY A 171 -7.33 -1.37 19.69
C GLY A 171 -7.63 -1.54 18.20
N ARG A 172 -7.66 -0.48 17.42
CA ARG A 172 -7.84 -0.47 15.95
C ARG A 172 -6.52 -0.26 15.23
N ILE A 173 -5.75 0.75 15.60
CA ILE A 173 -4.46 1.11 15.00
C ILE A 173 -3.35 0.90 16.03
N ARG A 174 -2.20 0.45 15.58
CA ARG A 174 -1.02 0.22 16.42
C ARG A 174 0.23 0.97 15.97
N TYR A 175 0.32 1.45 14.74
CA TYR A 175 1.55 1.94 14.14
C TYR A 175 1.46 3.44 13.89
N TYR A 176 2.34 4.21 14.55
CA TYR A 176 2.33 5.66 14.49
C TYR A 176 3.73 6.18 14.17
N ALA A 177 3.87 6.86 13.05
CA ALA A 177 5.12 7.46 12.61
C ALA A 177 5.19 8.93 13.02
N LEU A 178 6.38 9.37 13.42
CA LEU A 178 6.64 10.78 13.71
C LEU A 178 7.03 11.49 12.43
N TRP A 179 6.23 12.48 12.00
CA TRP A 179 6.53 13.34 10.86
C TRP A 179 6.56 12.61 9.52
N ASN A 180 6.92 13.33 8.46
CA ASN A 180 7.18 12.87 7.11
C ASN A 180 8.31 13.68 6.51
N GLU A 181 9.34 13.03 5.97
CA GLU A 181 10.45 13.64 5.23
C GLU A 181 11.10 14.83 5.98
N GLN A 182 11.45 14.58 7.21
CA GLN A 182 12.05 15.56 8.13
C GLN A 182 13.46 16.00 7.73
N ASP A 183 14.02 15.37 6.74
CA ASP A 183 15.38 15.61 6.21
C ASP A 183 15.40 16.50 4.96
N ILE A 184 14.22 16.92 4.48
CA ILE A 184 14.06 17.90 3.39
C ILE A 184 13.24 19.11 3.83
N ASP A 185 12.76 19.93 2.91
CA ASP A 185 12.06 21.21 3.17
C ASP A 185 10.64 21.05 3.75
N TYR A 186 10.23 19.85 4.11
CA TYR A 186 9.08 19.60 4.97
C TYR A 186 9.39 19.82 6.47
N TRP A 187 10.59 20.34 6.78
CA TRP A 187 11.03 20.76 8.10
C TRP A 187 11.60 22.17 8.07
N ASN A 188 10.79 23.15 8.40
CA ASN A 188 11.15 24.57 8.34
C ASN A 188 12.03 25.05 9.52
N PRO A 189 12.91 26.05 9.30
CA PRO A 189 13.25 26.67 8.00
C PRO A 189 14.25 25.84 7.20
N VAL A 190 14.90 24.87 7.84
CA VAL A 190 15.83 23.91 7.26
C VAL A 190 15.80 22.61 8.06
N PRO A 191 16.04 21.46 7.45
CA PRO A 191 16.15 20.18 8.13
C PRO A 191 17.13 20.25 9.30
N ASN A 192 16.74 19.71 10.44
CA ASN A 192 17.59 19.71 11.64
C ASN A 192 17.43 18.37 12.40
N PRO A 193 18.42 17.47 12.28
CA PRO A 193 18.36 16.16 12.90
C PRO A 193 18.33 16.20 14.43
N GLU A 194 18.97 17.19 15.07
CA GLU A 194 18.95 17.33 16.53
C GLU A 194 17.57 17.77 17.03
N ASP A 195 16.89 18.68 16.31
CA ASP A 195 15.51 19.08 16.64
C ASP A 195 14.55 17.90 16.48
N TYR A 196 14.69 17.16 15.39
CA TYR A 196 13.91 15.94 15.16
C TYR A 196 14.17 14.89 16.24
N GLY A 197 15.42 14.63 16.59
CA GLY A 197 15.81 13.70 17.65
C GLY A 197 15.20 14.07 19.02
N ARG A 198 15.20 15.37 19.38
CA ARG A 198 14.53 15.84 20.61
C ARG A 198 13.02 15.62 20.58
N LEU A 199 12.37 15.85 19.44
CA LEU A 199 10.95 15.58 19.28
C LEU A 199 10.65 14.06 19.37
N LEU A 200 11.47 13.23 18.74
CA LEU A 200 11.37 11.78 18.78
C LEU A 200 11.50 11.23 20.22
N LYS A 201 12.44 11.78 21.02
CA LYS A 201 12.60 11.45 22.44
C LYS A 201 11.33 11.68 23.24
N ALA A 202 10.58 12.73 22.94
CA ALA A 202 9.33 13.05 23.62
C ALA A 202 8.14 12.25 23.05
N PHE A 203 8.16 11.96 21.76
CA PHE A 203 7.10 11.26 21.02
C PHE A 203 6.93 9.81 21.45
N ILE A 204 8.03 9.04 21.52
CA ILE A 204 8.00 7.61 21.81
C ILE A 204 7.25 7.28 23.12
N PRO A 205 7.61 7.90 24.28
CA PRO A 205 6.89 7.61 25.51
C PRO A 205 5.44 8.10 25.50
N ALA A 206 5.12 9.15 24.73
CA ALA A 206 3.75 9.64 24.59
C ALA A 206 2.84 8.64 23.86
N VAL A 207 3.36 8.01 22.79
CA VAL A 207 2.67 6.95 22.05
C VAL A 207 2.40 5.75 22.97
N HIS A 208 3.44 5.26 23.65
CA HIS A 208 3.32 4.08 24.54
C HIS A 208 2.45 4.35 25.79
N ALA A 209 2.41 5.58 26.27
CA ALA A 209 1.54 5.96 27.39
C ALA A 209 0.06 5.98 26.98
N ALA A 210 -0.25 6.39 25.73
CA ALA A 210 -1.61 6.41 25.22
C ALA A 210 -2.12 4.99 24.87
N ASP A 211 -1.30 4.15 24.26
CA ASP A 211 -1.55 2.71 24.11
C ASP A 211 -0.23 1.92 24.30
N PRO A 212 -0.08 1.12 25.37
CA PRO A 212 1.12 0.30 25.57
C PRO A 212 1.39 -0.75 24.47
N ARG A 213 0.44 -1.01 23.59
CA ARG A 213 0.60 -1.90 22.43
C ARG A 213 0.93 -1.16 21.15
N ALA A 214 0.83 0.17 21.15
CA ALA A 214 1.20 0.99 20.02
C ALA A 214 2.70 0.86 19.72
N LYS A 215 3.06 1.13 18.49
CA LYS A 215 4.40 1.08 17.93
C LYS A 215 4.81 2.46 17.45
N ALA A 216 5.90 2.97 18.01
CA ALA A 216 6.48 4.25 17.61
C ALA A 216 7.47 4.02 16.47
N ILE A 217 7.23 4.69 15.34
CA ILE A 217 8.05 4.59 14.13
C ILE A 217 8.92 5.83 14.03
N TYR A 218 10.24 5.63 13.80
CA TYR A 218 11.09 6.68 13.26
C TYR A 218 10.56 7.00 11.87
N GLY A 219 10.08 8.23 11.64
CA GLY A 219 9.37 8.63 10.43
C GLY A 219 10.22 8.51 9.16
N GLY A 220 9.57 8.30 8.04
CA GLY A 220 10.22 8.13 6.74
C GLY A 220 11.10 9.33 6.38
N GLN A 221 12.41 9.09 6.24
CA GLN A 221 13.32 10.06 5.63
C GLN A 221 13.11 10.05 4.12
N ALA A 222 13.10 11.23 3.48
CA ALA A 222 13.03 11.36 2.02
C ALA A 222 14.22 10.69 1.33
N GLU A 223 15.38 10.76 1.96
CA GLU A 223 16.61 10.14 1.48
C GLU A 223 17.22 9.24 2.57
N PRO A 224 17.76 8.08 2.22
CA PRO A 224 18.32 7.15 3.20
C PRO A 224 19.70 7.60 3.74
N THR A 225 19.82 8.88 4.14
CA THR A 225 21.06 9.51 4.58
C THR A 225 21.45 9.09 6.00
N ARG A 226 22.63 8.49 6.13
CA ARG A 226 23.14 8.00 7.42
C ARG A 226 23.47 9.12 8.40
N ASP A 227 23.95 10.27 7.92
CA ASP A 227 24.36 11.36 8.80
C ASP A 227 23.14 11.97 9.51
N PHE A 228 22.07 12.22 8.78
CA PHE A 228 20.83 12.71 9.41
C PHE A 228 20.31 11.72 10.46
N ALA A 229 20.17 10.45 10.11
CA ALA A 229 19.69 9.41 11.02
C ALA A 229 20.58 9.29 12.27
N ARG A 230 21.91 9.23 12.11
CA ARG A 230 22.87 9.11 13.23
C ARG A 230 22.74 10.31 14.19
N ARG A 231 22.76 11.54 13.67
CA ARG A 231 22.65 12.77 14.49
C ARG A 231 21.29 12.85 15.19
N ALA A 232 20.21 12.43 14.54
CA ALA A 232 18.89 12.34 15.17
C ALA A 232 18.87 11.32 16.31
N LEU A 233 19.48 10.14 16.12
CA LEU A 233 19.60 9.12 17.15
C LEU A 233 20.48 9.57 18.32
N ASP A 234 21.62 10.25 18.05
CA ASP A 234 22.51 10.82 19.06
C ASP A 234 21.76 11.84 19.94
N ALA A 235 20.96 12.73 19.32
CA ALA A 235 20.17 13.74 20.04
C ALA A 235 18.96 13.17 20.77
N CYS A 236 18.40 12.08 20.24
CA CYS A 236 17.27 11.38 20.83
C CYS A 236 17.64 10.70 22.14
N ASP A 237 18.77 9.98 22.18
CA ASP A 237 19.10 9.09 23.32
C ASP A 237 17.89 8.21 23.69
N CYS A 238 17.19 7.68 22.68
CA CYS A 238 15.92 6.96 22.81
C CYS A 238 15.84 5.74 21.87
N ALA A 239 16.95 5.31 21.31
CA ALA A 239 17.04 4.27 20.29
C ALA A 239 16.31 2.96 20.69
N ALA A 240 16.39 2.58 21.96
CA ALA A 240 15.74 1.37 22.47
C ALA A 240 14.19 1.41 22.41
N GLY A 241 13.62 2.60 22.30
CA GLY A 241 12.16 2.80 22.21
C GLY A 241 11.61 2.82 20.79
N ILE A 242 12.47 2.80 19.77
CA ILE A 242 12.04 2.79 18.35
C ILE A 242 11.59 1.38 17.99
N ASP A 243 10.34 1.25 17.60
CA ASP A 243 9.75 -0.05 17.21
C ASP A 243 9.98 -0.40 15.74
N VAL A 244 10.02 0.59 14.86
CA VAL A 244 10.23 0.45 13.41
C VAL A 244 11.08 1.63 12.92
N PHE A 245 11.95 1.39 11.98
CA PHE A 245 12.71 2.44 11.29
C PHE A 245 12.25 2.56 9.84
N ALA A 246 11.79 3.74 9.45
CA ALA A 246 11.26 3.99 8.09
C ALA A 246 12.15 4.96 7.29
N TYR A 247 12.12 4.81 5.99
CA TYR A 247 12.76 5.67 4.98
C TYR A 247 12.01 5.53 3.65
N HIS A 248 12.27 6.46 2.72
CA HIS A 248 11.68 6.44 1.38
C HIS A 248 12.72 6.11 0.33
N THR A 249 12.28 5.50 -0.77
CA THR A 249 13.12 5.30 -1.93
C THR A 249 12.39 5.62 -3.23
N TYR A 250 12.91 6.61 -3.94
CA TYR A 250 12.52 6.95 -5.30
C TYR A 250 13.76 6.88 -6.19
N PRO A 251 14.16 5.69 -6.66
CA PRO A 251 15.43 5.52 -7.38
C PRO A 251 15.54 6.47 -8.57
N GLY A 252 16.49 7.42 -8.49
CA GLY A 252 16.69 8.42 -9.52
C GLY A 252 15.50 9.35 -9.73
N TYR A 253 15.01 9.98 -8.65
CA TYR A 253 13.88 10.91 -8.70
C TYR A 253 13.90 11.80 -9.96
N GLY A 254 12.80 11.77 -10.73
CA GLY A 254 12.73 12.42 -12.05
C GLY A 254 13.38 11.65 -13.21
N GLN A 255 14.03 10.52 -12.94
CA GLN A 255 14.70 9.67 -13.92
C GLN A 255 14.20 8.23 -13.82
N ASN A 256 14.21 7.52 -14.95
CA ASN A 256 13.84 6.11 -14.99
C ASN A 256 15.05 5.23 -14.62
N LEU A 257 15.38 5.10 -13.33
CA LEU A 257 16.39 4.16 -12.86
C LEU A 257 15.78 2.85 -12.37
N ASN A 258 16.55 1.77 -12.47
CA ASN A 258 16.13 0.46 -11.98
C ASN A 258 15.84 0.52 -10.48
N PRO A 259 14.77 -0.13 -9.97
CA PRO A 259 14.45 -0.13 -8.55
C PRO A 259 15.59 -0.64 -7.67
N GLU A 260 16.34 -1.64 -8.14
CA GLU A 260 17.47 -2.23 -7.41
C GLU A 260 18.67 -1.28 -7.29
N SER A 261 18.74 -0.24 -8.13
CA SER A 261 19.79 0.77 -8.08
C SER A 261 19.78 1.58 -6.78
N MET A 262 18.70 1.48 -5.99
CA MET A 262 18.61 2.10 -4.66
C MET A 262 19.80 1.71 -3.77
N ASP A 263 20.31 0.49 -3.88
CA ASP A 263 21.41 0.00 -3.04
C ASP A 263 22.79 0.08 -3.69
N TYR A 264 22.92 0.42 -4.99
CA TYR A 264 24.22 0.47 -5.65
C TYR A 264 24.44 1.63 -6.63
N GLY A 265 23.45 2.40 -6.95
CA GLY A 265 23.56 3.45 -7.96
C GLY A 265 22.82 4.75 -7.65
N ALA A 266 21.55 4.69 -7.29
CA ALA A 266 20.70 5.88 -7.14
C ALA A 266 21.13 6.78 -5.96
N TYR A 267 21.56 6.20 -4.85
CA TYR A 267 21.96 6.90 -3.63
C TYR A 267 23.46 6.82 -3.33
N GLY A 268 24.24 6.19 -4.21
CA GLY A 268 25.70 6.10 -4.03
C GLY A 268 26.11 5.50 -2.69
N ASP A 269 26.89 6.24 -1.91
CA ASP A 269 27.36 5.82 -0.59
C ASP A 269 26.30 5.92 0.52
N GLU A 270 25.18 6.58 0.29
CA GLU A 270 24.05 6.72 1.21
C GLU A 270 22.90 5.76 0.89
N SER A 271 23.22 4.54 0.48
CA SER A 271 22.20 3.56 0.11
C SER A 271 21.35 3.07 1.30
N PRO A 272 20.10 2.63 1.06
CA PRO A 272 19.25 2.02 2.08
C PRO A 272 19.92 0.85 2.81
N ALA A 273 20.69 0.03 2.12
CA ALA A 273 21.43 -1.07 2.74
C ALA A 273 22.44 -0.57 3.79
N LYS A 274 23.20 0.48 3.48
CA LYS A 274 24.15 1.09 4.41
C LYS A 274 23.47 1.81 5.57
N LEU A 275 22.31 2.44 5.33
CA LEU A 275 21.47 3.00 6.39
C LEU A 275 21.02 1.90 7.35
N ARG A 276 20.47 0.79 6.84
CA ARG A 276 20.05 -0.34 7.67
C ARG A 276 21.19 -0.96 8.47
N GLU A 277 22.37 -1.07 7.88
CA GLU A 277 23.58 -1.52 8.57
C GLU A 277 23.95 -0.58 9.73
N MET A 278 24.01 0.72 9.48
CA MET A 278 24.30 1.74 10.50
C MET A 278 23.28 1.70 11.63
N VAL A 279 21.99 1.65 11.32
CA VAL A 279 20.92 1.61 12.33
C VAL A 279 21.00 0.34 13.18
N ARG A 280 21.20 -0.85 12.57
CA ARG A 280 21.36 -2.11 13.34
C ARG A 280 22.60 -2.09 14.23
N GLY A 281 23.65 -1.41 13.82
CA GLY A 281 24.88 -1.24 14.61
C GLY A 281 24.78 -0.16 15.68
N TYR A 282 23.72 0.65 15.69
CA TYR A 282 23.61 1.77 16.62
C TYR A 282 23.28 1.26 18.05
N PRO A 283 23.97 1.78 19.10
CA PRO A 283 23.77 1.36 20.47
C PRO A 283 22.31 1.54 20.92
N GLY A 284 21.75 0.50 21.51
CA GLY A 284 20.36 0.51 22.00
C GLY A 284 19.31 0.09 20.98
N ILE A 285 19.59 0.08 19.70
CA ILE A 285 18.69 -0.46 18.69
C ILE A 285 18.63 -2.00 18.82
N ARG A 286 17.44 -2.54 18.80
CA ARG A 286 17.27 -4.01 18.78
C ARG A 286 17.70 -4.59 17.43
N GLN A 287 18.32 -5.76 17.44
CA GLN A 287 18.89 -6.39 16.23
C GLN A 287 17.84 -6.82 15.19
N ASP A 288 16.63 -7.10 15.65
CA ASP A 288 15.49 -7.51 14.82
C ASP A 288 14.54 -6.34 14.45
N ILE A 289 15.04 -5.10 14.55
CA ILE A 289 14.22 -3.91 14.20
C ILE A 289 13.69 -4.02 12.77
N PRO A 290 12.38 -3.90 12.55
CA PRO A 290 11.81 -3.87 11.22
C PRO A 290 12.21 -2.58 10.47
N PHE A 291 12.50 -2.73 9.19
CA PHE A 291 12.70 -1.62 8.27
C PHE A 291 11.54 -1.53 7.31
N TRP A 292 11.04 -0.32 7.14
CA TRP A 292 9.99 -0.01 6.18
C TRP A 292 10.50 1.02 5.17
N ASP A 293 10.35 0.68 3.89
CA ASP A 293 10.41 1.63 2.78
C ASP A 293 8.98 2.10 2.58
N ASP A 294 8.59 3.14 3.35
CA ASP A 294 7.19 3.50 3.48
C ASP A 294 6.72 4.55 2.47
N GLU A 295 7.60 4.89 1.51
CA GLU A 295 7.25 5.48 0.21
C GLU A 295 8.21 4.97 -0.88
N PHE A 296 7.64 4.33 -1.88
CA PHE A 296 8.35 3.82 -3.05
C PHE A 296 7.48 3.95 -4.29
N ASN A 297 8.02 4.43 -5.39
CA ASN A 297 7.39 4.35 -6.71
C ASN A 297 8.42 4.46 -7.85
N SER A 298 7.94 4.15 -9.07
CA SER A 298 8.53 4.50 -10.36
C SER A 298 7.41 5.10 -11.20
N ILE A 299 7.57 6.34 -11.65
CA ILE A 299 6.45 7.16 -12.11
C ILE A 299 6.43 7.24 -13.63
N PRO A 300 5.27 7.03 -14.28
CA PRO A 300 5.15 7.06 -15.74
C PRO A 300 5.59 8.35 -16.41
N SER A 301 5.42 9.50 -15.75
CA SER A 301 5.82 10.81 -16.30
C SER A 301 7.31 11.12 -16.22
N TRP A 302 8.10 10.30 -15.50
CA TRP A 302 9.54 10.49 -15.45
C TRP A 302 10.19 10.26 -16.81
N ALA A 303 11.30 10.99 -17.07
CA ALA A 303 12.02 10.89 -18.32
C ALA A 303 12.43 9.44 -18.65
N GLY A 304 11.93 8.93 -19.77
CA GLY A 304 12.17 7.54 -20.19
C GLY A 304 11.31 6.48 -19.51
N SER A 305 10.19 6.87 -18.88
CA SER A 305 9.23 5.97 -18.25
C SER A 305 7.86 6.02 -18.93
N ASP A 306 7.00 5.06 -18.62
CA ASP A 306 5.57 4.99 -18.93
C ASP A 306 4.88 3.97 -18.00
N GLU A 307 3.57 3.72 -18.19
CA GLU A 307 2.81 2.73 -17.40
C GLU A 307 3.37 1.31 -17.55
N SER A 308 3.98 0.97 -18.69
CA SER A 308 4.58 -0.35 -18.90
C SER A 308 5.86 -0.52 -18.06
N VAL A 309 6.65 0.54 -17.91
CA VAL A 309 7.83 0.57 -17.04
C VAL A 309 7.40 0.50 -15.58
N GLN A 310 6.43 1.30 -15.15
CA GLN A 310 5.91 1.27 -13.78
C GLN A 310 5.44 -0.13 -13.40
N SER A 311 4.67 -0.81 -14.28
CA SER A 311 4.16 -2.15 -14.00
C SER A 311 5.24 -3.24 -13.89
N LYS A 312 6.43 -3.03 -14.47
CA LYS A 312 7.60 -3.90 -14.28
C LYS A 312 8.37 -3.55 -13.01
N TYR A 313 8.57 -2.25 -12.74
CA TYR A 313 9.44 -1.77 -11.66
C TYR A 313 8.81 -1.92 -10.27
N ILE A 314 7.51 -1.74 -10.14
CA ILE A 314 6.84 -1.89 -8.84
C ILE A 314 7.02 -3.31 -8.28
N PRO A 315 6.71 -4.42 -8.99
CA PRO A 315 7.01 -5.75 -8.49
C PRO A 315 8.49 -6.00 -8.19
N ARG A 316 9.41 -5.48 -9.02
CA ARG A 316 10.85 -5.61 -8.83
C ARG A 316 11.28 -5.01 -7.49
N GLY A 317 10.93 -3.74 -7.23
CA GLY A 317 11.28 -3.05 -5.97
C GLY A 317 10.65 -3.72 -4.75
N MET A 318 9.36 -4.09 -4.84
CA MET A 318 8.65 -4.77 -3.75
C MET A 318 9.33 -6.10 -3.38
N ILE A 319 9.62 -6.95 -4.35
CA ILE A 319 10.22 -8.27 -4.12
C ILE A 319 11.69 -8.15 -3.70
N TYR A 320 12.42 -7.19 -4.27
CA TYR A 320 13.80 -6.89 -3.88
C TYR A 320 13.89 -6.50 -2.39
N ASN A 321 13.07 -5.58 -1.96
CA ASN A 321 12.96 -5.17 -0.56
C ASN A 321 12.51 -6.33 0.34
N TRP A 322 11.48 -7.07 -0.07
CA TRP A 322 10.95 -8.20 0.69
C TRP A 322 11.99 -9.29 0.93
N ALA A 323 12.84 -9.56 -0.06
CA ALA A 323 13.94 -10.49 0.05
C ALA A 323 15.00 -10.07 1.09
N GLN A 324 15.08 -8.77 1.39
CA GLN A 324 15.97 -8.19 2.39
C GLN A 324 15.29 -7.99 3.76
N GLY A 325 14.03 -8.43 3.92
CA GLY A 325 13.24 -8.24 5.14
C GLY A 325 12.75 -6.79 5.32
N VAL A 326 12.64 -6.03 4.23
CA VAL A 326 12.11 -4.65 4.22
C VAL A 326 10.68 -4.67 3.67
N ARG A 327 9.76 -4.04 4.38
CA ARG A 327 8.38 -3.84 3.90
C ARG A 327 8.31 -2.61 3.02
N THR A 328 7.71 -2.75 1.85
CA THR A 328 7.48 -1.63 0.93
C THR A 328 6.03 -1.17 1.00
N PHE A 329 5.84 0.14 1.09
CA PHE A 329 4.56 0.80 0.85
C PHE A 329 4.68 1.61 -0.45
N VAL A 330 3.86 1.29 -1.41
CA VAL A 330 3.92 2.01 -2.68
C VAL A 330 3.15 3.33 -2.58
N TRP A 331 3.69 4.40 -3.06
CA TRP A 331 3.05 5.71 -3.21
C TRP A 331 2.52 5.82 -4.65
N LEU A 332 1.22 5.86 -4.98
CA LEU A 332 0.05 5.69 -4.08
C LEU A 332 -1.09 4.97 -4.85
N LEU A 333 -2.20 4.66 -4.16
CA LEU A 333 -3.32 3.93 -4.77
C LEU A 333 -4.04 4.78 -5.82
N THR A 334 -4.40 6.01 -5.47
CA THR A 334 -5.12 6.94 -6.35
C THR A 334 -4.26 8.14 -6.66
N ALA A 335 -4.29 8.57 -7.91
CA ALA A 335 -3.70 9.84 -8.31
C ALA A 335 -4.53 11.01 -7.79
N GLY A 336 -3.90 12.17 -7.61
CA GLY A 336 -4.56 13.40 -7.23
C GLY A 336 -5.66 13.83 -8.22
N THR A 337 -6.54 14.70 -7.76
CA THR A 337 -7.77 15.06 -8.48
C THR A 337 -7.62 16.24 -9.44
N ASP A 338 -6.50 16.96 -9.42
CA ASP A 338 -6.43 18.32 -9.98
C ASP A 338 -5.47 18.50 -11.16
N GLY A 339 -5.03 17.40 -11.81
CA GLY A 339 -4.15 17.51 -12.96
C GLY A 339 -2.74 18.01 -12.61
N ASN A 340 -2.30 17.79 -11.39
CA ASN A 340 -0.95 18.10 -10.95
C ASN A 340 0.03 16.96 -11.34
N GLU A 341 1.30 17.14 -11.06
CA GLU A 341 2.37 16.16 -11.35
C GLU A 341 2.17 14.81 -10.65
N TYR A 342 1.30 14.72 -9.64
CA TYR A 342 1.02 13.50 -8.88
C TYR A 342 -0.02 12.58 -9.51
N ASP A 343 -0.72 13.01 -10.58
CA ASP A 343 -1.70 12.18 -11.28
C ASP A 343 -1.12 10.86 -11.79
N ASP A 344 0.16 10.83 -12.11
CA ASP A 344 0.82 9.67 -12.70
C ASP A 344 1.32 8.66 -11.65
N PHE A 345 1.31 9.00 -10.35
CA PHE A 345 1.71 8.08 -9.30
C PHE A 345 0.71 6.94 -9.08
N GLY A 346 -0.57 7.22 -9.32
CA GLY A 346 -1.67 6.33 -8.95
C GLY A 346 -1.72 5.01 -9.72
N PHE A 347 -2.22 3.98 -9.05
CA PHE A 347 -2.51 2.68 -9.65
C PHE A 347 -3.89 2.63 -10.32
N ILE A 348 -4.73 3.59 -10.02
CA ILE A 348 -6.06 3.78 -10.57
C ILE A 348 -6.08 5.17 -11.20
N HIS A 349 -6.64 5.29 -12.40
CA HIS A 349 -6.85 6.58 -13.03
C HIS A 349 -7.69 7.47 -12.13
N GLY A 350 -7.16 8.64 -11.81
CA GLY A 350 -7.79 9.57 -10.88
C GLY A 350 -8.91 10.38 -11.53
N LEU A 351 -9.50 11.25 -10.71
CA LEU A 351 -10.65 12.10 -11.05
C LEU A 351 -10.29 13.33 -11.90
N ARG A 352 -9.31 13.28 -12.79
CA ARG A 352 -9.01 14.43 -13.67
C ARG A 352 -10.26 14.95 -14.38
N HIS A 353 -11.19 14.04 -14.66
CA HIS A 353 -12.47 14.36 -15.23
C HIS A 353 -13.54 13.51 -14.52
N LEU A 354 -14.69 14.07 -14.24
CA LEU A 354 -15.87 13.34 -13.73
C LEU A 354 -16.29 12.15 -14.63
N ALA A 355 -15.63 11.98 -15.78
CA ALA A 355 -15.79 10.88 -16.72
C ALA A 355 -14.75 9.76 -16.52
N ASP A 356 -13.72 9.96 -15.70
CA ASP A 356 -12.77 8.90 -15.39
C ASP A 356 -13.46 7.88 -14.50
N ASP A 357 -13.46 6.66 -14.97
CA ASP A 357 -14.25 5.56 -14.41
C ASP A 357 -13.50 4.78 -13.32
N PHE A 358 -12.44 5.35 -12.75
CA PHE A 358 -11.53 4.67 -11.81
C PHE A 358 -10.97 3.36 -12.36
N THR A 359 -10.66 3.34 -13.64
CA THR A 359 -10.10 2.18 -14.31
C THR A 359 -8.71 1.85 -13.75
N PRO A 360 -8.46 0.61 -13.32
CA PRO A 360 -7.14 0.19 -12.91
C PRO A 360 -6.12 0.31 -14.05
N ARG A 361 -4.95 0.85 -13.75
CA ARG A 361 -3.78 0.85 -14.65
C ARG A 361 -3.13 -0.54 -14.68
N PRO A 362 -2.27 -0.84 -15.65
CA PRO A 362 -1.54 -2.11 -15.67
C PRO A 362 -0.79 -2.43 -14.37
N VAL A 363 -0.23 -1.43 -13.70
CA VAL A 363 0.47 -1.56 -12.41
C VAL A 363 -0.43 -2.08 -11.29
N PHE A 364 -1.74 -1.78 -11.31
CA PHE A 364 -2.69 -2.32 -10.33
C PHE A 364 -2.71 -3.85 -10.35
N TYR A 365 -2.76 -4.45 -11.55
CA TYR A 365 -2.78 -5.90 -11.69
C TYR A 365 -1.42 -6.52 -11.35
N ALA A 366 -0.32 -5.86 -11.70
CA ALA A 366 1.03 -6.29 -11.31
C ALA A 366 1.20 -6.27 -9.79
N TYR A 367 0.70 -5.25 -9.10
CA TYR A 367 0.67 -5.15 -7.64
C TYR A 367 -0.23 -6.24 -7.02
N GLN A 368 -1.44 -6.46 -7.55
CA GLN A 368 -2.36 -7.52 -7.12
C GLN A 368 -1.71 -8.92 -7.23
N ASN A 369 -1.07 -9.22 -8.37
CA ASN A 369 -0.36 -10.47 -8.58
C ASN A 369 0.81 -10.63 -7.59
N THR A 370 1.57 -9.55 -7.35
CA THR A 370 2.68 -9.54 -6.39
C THR A 370 2.18 -9.84 -4.97
N ASN A 371 1.08 -9.21 -4.54
CA ASN A 371 0.44 -9.52 -3.26
C ASN A 371 -0.03 -10.97 -3.19
N ALA A 372 -0.72 -11.47 -4.21
CA ALA A 372 -1.24 -12.84 -4.22
C ALA A 372 -0.12 -13.89 -4.10
N LEU A 373 1.02 -13.64 -4.73
CA LEU A 373 2.14 -14.58 -4.80
C LEU A 373 3.10 -14.46 -3.60
N PHE A 374 3.45 -13.25 -3.18
CA PHE A 374 4.56 -13.02 -2.25
C PHE A 374 4.15 -12.48 -0.89
N ALA A 375 2.95 -11.92 -0.71
CA ALA A 375 2.44 -11.65 0.62
C ALA A 375 2.30 -12.97 1.41
N ASP A 376 2.45 -12.91 2.73
CA ASP A 376 2.49 -14.09 3.60
C ASP A 376 3.65 -15.06 3.30
N THR A 377 4.66 -14.64 2.57
CA THR A 377 5.89 -15.40 2.38
C THR A 377 7.02 -14.85 3.26
N ARG A 378 8.07 -15.60 3.34
CA ARG A 378 9.34 -15.18 3.94
C ARG A 378 10.50 -15.63 3.07
N PRO A 379 11.60 -14.86 3.02
CA PRO A 379 12.81 -15.29 2.32
C PRO A 379 13.31 -16.64 2.84
N ASP A 380 13.75 -17.49 1.93
CA ASP A 380 14.32 -18.80 2.24
C ASP A 380 15.70 -18.97 1.57
N ALA A 381 16.74 -18.69 2.32
CA ALA A 381 18.11 -18.81 1.85
C ALA A 381 18.55 -20.27 1.57
N SER A 382 17.74 -21.27 1.93
CA SER A 382 18.01 -22.67 1.59
C SER A 382 17.75 -22.98 0.11
N ILE A 383 16.85 -22.24 -0.53
CA ILE A 383 16.63 -22.30 -1.97
C ILE A 383 17.82 -21.65 -2.67
N LYS A 384 18.58 -22.43 -3.43
CA LYS A 384 19.79 -21.94 -4.12
C LYS A 384 19.50 -21.79 -5.60
N ILE A 385 19.61 -20.57 -6.09
CA ILE A 385 19.41 -20.22 -7.49
C ILE A 385 20.75 -19.81 -8.06
N ALA A 386 21.26 -20.56 -9.04
CA ALA A 386 22.49 -20.21 -9.73
C ALA A 386 22.20 -19.23 -10.86
N ALA A 387 23.05 -18.21 -10.99
CA ALA A 387 22.97 -17.30 -12.14
C ALA A 387 23.21 -18.11 -13.43
N PRO A 388 22.41 -17.87 -14.48
CA PRO A 388 22.56 -18.60 -15.74
C PRO A 388 23.84 -18.15 -16.45
N ASP A 389 24.49 -19.11 -17.12
CA ASP A 389 25.65 -18.82 -17.98
C ASP A 389 25.16 -18.36 -19.36
N VAL A 390 24.93 -17.07 -19.49
CA VAL A 390 24.46 -16.45 -20.74
C VAL A 390 25.45 -15.35 -21.15
N PRO A 391 26.11 -15.45 -22.32
CA PRO A 391 27.09 -14.47 -22.78
C PRO A 391 26.59 -13.02 -22.76
N ALA A 392 25.29 -12.79 -23.03
CA ALA A 392 24.68 -11.48 -22.95
C ALA A 392 24.69 -10.87 -21.54
N LEU A 393 24.80 -11.69 -20.49
CA LEU A 393 24.87 -11.25 -19.09
C LEU A 393 26.33 -11.00 -18.62
N HIS A 394 27.34 -11.46 -19.39
CA HIS A 394 28.75 -11.33 -19.01
C HIS A 394 29.27 -9.89 -19.07
N ASN A 395 28.53 -9.00 -19.74
CA ASN A 395 28.93 -7.58 -19.88
C ASN A 395 28.58 -6.69 -18.67
N ASN A 396 28.20 -7.28 -17.53
CA ASN A 396 27.96 -6.63 -16.23
C ASN A 396 26.96 -5.45 -16.20
N ALA A 397 26.34 -5.10 -17.31
CA ALA A 397 25.40 -3.98 -17.37
C ALA A 397 23.99 -4.33 -16.81
N GLN A 398 23.69 -5.61 -16.64
CA GLN A 398 22.35 -6.09 -16.28
C GLN A 398 22.47 -7.32 -15.36
N PRO A 399 22.61 -7.12 -14.05
CA PRO A 399 22.74 -8.25 -13.13
C PRO A 399 21.47 -9.11 -13.12
N PHE A 400 21.67 -10.43 -13.11
CA PHE A 400 20.62 -11.38 -12.84
C PHE A 400 20.32 -11.39 -11.34
N LEU A 401 19.06 -11.18 -10.97
CA LEU A 401 18.60 -11.22 -9.61
C LEU A 401 17.59 -12.36 -9.44
N ALA A 402 17.72 -13.09 -8.33
CA ALA A 402 16.82 -14.19 -8.01
C ALA A 402 16.72 -14.42 -6.50
N TYR A 403 15.51 -14.72 -6.03
CA TYR A 403 15.24 -14.91 -4.62
C TYR A 403 14.26 -16.07 -4.41
N GLY A 404 14.53 -16.88 -3.39
CA GLY A 404 13.66 -17.95 -2.94
C GLY A 404 12.83 -17.52 -1.74
N PHE A 405 11.55 -17.93 -1.72
CA PHE A 405 10.62 -17.67 -0.63
C PHE A 405 9.84 -18.93 -0.27
N ARG A 406 9.29 -18.95 0.94
CA ARG A 406 8.27 -19.93 1.36
C ARG A 406 7.03 -19.25 1.86
N SER A 407 5.88 -19.76 1.40
CA SER A 407 4.58 -19.37 1.94
C SER A 407 4.44 -19.81 3.40
N ARG A 408 3.40 -19.33 4.08
CA ARG A 408 3.09 -19.76 5.45
C ARG A 408 2.81 -21.25 5.58
N THR A 409 2.33 -21.89 4.52
CA THR A 409 2.12 -23.34 4.45
C THR A 409 3.37 -24.12 4.05
N GLY A 410 4.51 -23.43 3.89
CA GLY A 410 5.81 -24.00 3.55
C GLY A 410 6.04 -24.24 2.06
N LYS A 411 5.12 -23.85 1.18
CA LYS A 411 5.25 -24.02 -0.26
C LYS A 411 6.28 -23.03 -0.83
N PRO A 412 7.21 -23.49 -1.67
CA PRO A 412 8.23 -22.66 -2.27
C PRO A 412 7.68 -21.83 -3.44
N ILE A 413 8.22 -20.62 -3.57
CA ILE A 413 8.13 -19.80 -4.78
C ILE A 413 9.46 -19.08 -4.98
N MET A 414 9.91 -19.00 -6.22
CA MET A 414 11.12 -18.29 -6.59
C MET A 414 10.75 -17.14 -7.54
N ALA A 415 11.35 -15.98 -7.33
CA ALA A 415 11.30 -14.84 -8.24
C ALA A 415 12.66 -14.63 -8.89
N TYR A 416 12.68 -14.28 -10.18
CA TYR A 416 13.91 -13.92 -10.89
C TYR A 416 13.63 -12.89 -12.00
N TRP A 417 14.64 -12.09 -12.32
CA TRP A 417 14.60 -11.12 -13.42
C TRP A 417 16.00 -10.62 -13.78
N LEU A 418 16.11 -9.94 -14.90
CA LEU A 418 17.28 -9.13 -15.21
C LEU A 418 17.05 -7.71 -14.69
N ALA A 419 17.96 -7.19 -13.89
CA ALA A 419 17.92 -5.81 -13.44
C ALA A 419 18.32 -4.86 -14.60
N ALA A 420 17.70 -5.09 -15.75
CA ALA A 420 17.86 -4.28 -16.94
C ALA A 420 17.01 -3.01 -16.85
N HIS A 421 17.49 -1.96 -17.51
CA HIS A 421 16.73 -0.75 -17.70
C HIS A 421 15.54 -1.04 -18.63
N SER A 422 14.32 -0.80 -18.14
CA SER A 422 13.11 -0.94 -18.95
C SER A 422 12.88 0.32 -19.77
N VAL A 423 12.41 0.15 -21.00
CA VAL A 423 12.11 1.28 -21.90
C VAL A 423 10.60 1.38 -22.16
N PRO A 424 10.04 2.59 -22.36
CA PRO A 424 8.63 2.81 -22.63
C PRO A 424 8.11 1.98 -23.80
N GLY A 425 6.98 1.28 -23.63
CA GLY A 425 6.37 0.44 -24.64
C GLY A 425 7.28 -0.65 -25.22
N GLY A 426 8.49 -0.80 -24.65
CA GLY A 426 9.52 -1.68 -25.17
C GLY A 426 9.28 -3.14 -24.80
N ALA A 427 9.30 -4.02 -25.81
CA ALA A 427 9.47 -5.43 -25.60
C ALA A 427 10.94 -5.72 -25.26
N PHE A 428 11.18 -6.46 -24.18
CA PHE A 428 12.52 -6.96 -23.88
C PHE A 428 12.95 -8.00 -24.94
N PRO A 429 14.20 -7.98 -25.41
CA PRO A 429 14.67 -8.97 -26.39
C PRO A 429 14.44 -10.38 -25.91
N PRO A 430 14.01 -11.31 -26.77
CA PRO A 430 13.80 -12.70 -26.39
C PRO A 430 15.15 -13.33 -26.00
N LEU A 431 15.35 -13.53 -24.72
CA LEU A 431 16.49 -14.20 -24.14
C LEU A 431 16.00 -15.36 -23.29
N HIS A 432 16.61 -16.53 -23.43
CA HIS A 432 16.27 -17.71 -22.65
C HIS A 432 17.53 -18.33 -22.08
N ALA A 433 17.39 -18.96 -20.93
CA ALA A 433 18.49 -19.66 -20.27
C ALA A 433 17.97 -20.82 -19.43
N ASP A 434 18.85 -21.77 -19.15
CA ASP A 434 18.60 -22.79 -18.15
C ASP A 434 18.89 -22.24 -16.75
N LEU A 435 18.00 -22.47 -15.80
CA LEU A 435 18.21 -22.09 -14.40
C LEU A 435 18.38 -23.32 -13.52
N ALA A 436 19.49 -23.41 -12.82
CA ALA A 436 19.70 -24.40 -11.77
C ALA A 436 19.15 -23.86 -10.44
N ILE A 437 18.12 -24.53 -9.89
CA ILE A 437 17.45 -24.14 -8.66
C ILE A 437 17.34 -25.33 -7.73
N ALA A 438 18.16 -25.39 -6.70
CA ALA A 438 18.19 -26.51 -5.76
C ALA A 438 17.28 -26.29 -4.54
N ASN A 439 16.87 -27.39 -3.90
CA ASN A 439 16.11 -27.43 -2.66
C ASN A 439 14.66 -26.87 -2.76
N THR A 440 14.06 -26.92 -3.94
CA THR A 440 12.70 -26.41 -4.15
C THR A 440 11.63 -27.40 -3.69
N GLY A 441 11.81 -28.70 -3.93
CA GLY A 441 10.77 -29.72 -3.74
C GLY A 441 9.61 -29.63 -4.73
N ILE A 442 9.72 -28.82 -5.78
CA ILE A 442 8.70 -28.65 -6.83
C ILE A 442 8.63 -29.90 -7.71
N ARG A 443 7.42 -30.38 -7.96
CA ARG A 443 7.15 -31.55 -8.81
C ARG A 443 6.51 -31.18 -10.13
N HIS A 444 5.50 -30.34 -10.10
CA HIS A 444 4.75 -29.84 -11.26
C HIS A 444 4.97 -28.34 -11.39
N ALA A 445 6.06 -28.00 -12.05
CA ALA A 445 6.50 -26.62 -12.13
C ALA A 445 5.63 -25.79 -13.07
N VAL A 446 5.32 -24.58 -12.62
CA VAL A 446 4.70 -23.53 -13.43
C VAL A 446 5.55 -22.27 -13.44
N LEU A 447 5.59 -21.65 -14.61
CA LEU A 447 6.17 -20.31 -14.80
C LEU A 447 5.06 -19.27 -14.70
N ILE A 448 5.34 -18.18 -14.02
CA ILE A 448 4.39 -17.11 -13.77
C ILE A 448 5.03 -15.80 -14.24
N ASP A 449 4.37 -15.10 -15.14
CA ASP A 449 4.67 -13.69 -15.43
C ASP A 449 3.94 -12.84 -14.39
N VAL A 450 4.68 -12.22 -13.49
CA VAL A 450 4.09 -11.48 -12.35
C VAL A 450 3.35 -10.23 -12.81
N VAL A 451 3.77 -9.59 -13.90
CA VAL A 451 3.11 -8.39 -14.43
C VAL A 451 1.74 -8.74 -15.00
N SER A 452 1.67 -9.71 -15.90
CA SER A 452 0.41 -10.10 -16.54
C SER A 452 -0.42 -11.07 -15.71
N GLY A 453 0.18 -11.76 -14.75
CA GLY A 453 -0.42 -12.85 -13.99
C GLY A 453 -0.56 -14.17 -14.78
N ALA A 454 -0.04 -14.26 -15.99
CA ALA A 454 -0.11 -15.48 -16.80
C ALA A 454 0.65 -16.63 -16.15
N ILE A 455 0.05 -17.83 -16.17
CA ILE A 455 0.62 -19.08 -15.63
C ILE A 455 0.75 -20.08 -16.77
N GLU A 456 1.94 -20.67 -16.91
CA GLU A 456 2.25 -21.66 -17.93
C GLU A 456 2.97 -22.86 -17.30
N PRO A 457 2.58 -24.11 -17.62
CA PRO A 457 3.34 -25.29 -17.22
C PRO A 457 4.73 -25.26 -17.87
N ILE A 458 5.75 -25.61 -17.10
CA ILE A 458 7.13 -25.73 -17.59
C ILE A 458 7.71 -27.10 -17.32
N ALA A 459 8.57 -27.56 -18.24
CA ALA A 459 9.25 -28.82 -18.07
C ALA A 459 10.30 -28.73 -16.95
N LYS A 460 10.31 -29.73 -16.07
CA LYS A 460 11.38 -29.95 -15.10
C LYS A 460 11.71 -31.46 -15.14
N PRO A 461 12.93 -31.83 -15.51
CA PRO A 461 13.35 -33.23 -15.43
C PRO A 461 13.31 -33.72 -13.97
N GLU A 462 12.71 -34.90 -13.72
CA GLU A 462 12.53 -35.43 -12.35
C GLU A 462 13.85 -35.58 -11.58
N SER A 463 14.94 -35.91 -12.28
CA SER A 463 16.27 -36.13 -11.70
C SER A 463 17.19 -34.89 -11.69
N SER A 464 16.68 -33.73 -12.06
CA SER A 464 17.49 -32.51 -12.23
C SER A 464 16.91 -31.31 -11.47
N ASP A 465 17.78 -30.48 -10.94
CA ASP A 465 17.45 -29.17 -10.39
C ASP A 465 17.50 -28.06 -11.45
N VAL A 466 17.63 -28.42 -12.74
CA VAL A 466 17.68 -27.47 -13.85
C VAL A 466 16.30 -27.31 -14.48
N PHE A 467 15.85 -26.08 -14.58
CA PHE A 467 14.67 -25.67 -15.32
C PHE A 467 15.10 -25.14 -16.68
N PRO A 468 14.83 -25.87 -17.77
CA PRO A 468 15.41 -25.54 -19.07
C PRO A 468 14.65 -24.43 -19.78
N ASN A 469 15.39 -23.66 -20.58
CA ASN A 469 14.84 -22.69 -21.56
C ASN A 469 13.87 -21.65 -20.98
N LEU A 470 14.17 -21.13 -19.79
CA LEU A 470 13.33 -20.10 -19.15
C LEU A 470 13.54 -18.72 -19.77
N PRO A 471 12.49 -17.90 -19.92
CA PRO A 471 12.62 -16.54 -20.42
C PRO A 471 13.34 -15.65 -19.40
N MET A 472 14.36 -14.93 -19.85
CA MET A 472 15.07 -13.91 -19.08
C MET A 472 14.53 -12.55 -19.47
N ARG A 473 13.86 -11.85 -18.54
CA ARG A 473 13.15 -10.58 -18.79
C ARG A 473 13.57 -9.50 -17.82
N ASP A 474 13.27 -8.24 -18.19
CA ASP A 474 13.37 -7.04 -17.34
C ASP A 474 12.16 -6.87 -16.40
N SER A 475 11.24 -7.84 -16.39
CA SER A 475 10.11 -7.95 -15.48
C SER A 475 10.25 -9.20 -14.61
N VAL A 476 9.59 -9.22 -13.47
CA VAL A 476 9.66 -10.38 -12.56
C VAL A 476 8.96 -11.58 -13.18
N MET A 477 9.71 -12.66 -13.27
CA MET A 477 9.20 -14.01 -13.52
C MET A 477 9.24 -14.80 -12.22
N ALA A 478 8.27 -15.68 -12.01
CA ALA A 478 8.29 -16.56 -10.84
C ALA A 478 8.10 -18.03 -11.23
N ILE A 479 8.64 -18.93 -10.40
CA ILE A 479 8.46 -20.37 -10.51
C ILE A 479 7.86 -20.90 -9.23
N ALA A 480 6.80 -21.69 -9.32
CA ALA A 480 6.16 -22.36 -8.22
C ALA A 480 5.71 -23.78 -8.63
N ASP A 481 5.21 -24.56 -7.67
CA ASP A 481 4.47 -25.78 -7.98
C ASP A 481 3.02 -25.44 -8.36
N GLU A 482 2.38 -26.21 -9.23
CA GLU A 482 0.98 -25.99 -9.62
C GLU A 482 0.02 -25.93 -8.42
N ASN A 483 0.35 -26.63 -7.34
CA ASN A 483 -0.42 -26.64 -6.10
C ASN A 483 -0.16 -25.40 -5.19
N TYR A 484 0.65 -24.44 -5.64
CA TYR A 484 0.93 -23.22 -4.88
C TYR A 484 -0.35 -22.40 -4.62
N PHE A 485 -1.27 -22.42 -5.58
CA PHE A 485 -2.51 -21.62 -5.59
C PHE A 485 -3.64 -22.33 -4.80
N ASP A 486 -3.50 -22.48 -3.50
CA ASP A 486 -4.41 -23.26 -2.64
C ASP A 486 -5.43 -22.39 -1.87
N TRP A 487 -5.54 -21.12 -2.21
CA TRP A 487 -6.50 -20.23 -1.56
C TRP A 487 -7.83 -20.12 -2.32
N PRO A 488 -8.95 -19.94 -1.60
CA PRO A 488 -10.25 -19.75 -2.24
C PRO A 488 -10.34 -18.40 -2.95
N VAL A 489 -10.96 -18.37 -4.13
CA VAL A 489 -11.23 -17.11 -4.84
C VAL A 489 -12.49 -16.50 -4.29
N LEU A 490 -12.34 -15.45 -3.49
CA LEU A 490 -13.45 -14.67 -2.96
C LEU A 490 -14.03 -13.73 -4.02
N PRO A 491 -15.31 -13.37 -3.95
CA PRO A 491 -15.89 -12.39 -4.86
C PRO A 491 -15.27 -11.00 -4.63
N GLU A 492 -15.44 -10.13 -5.62
CA GLU A 492 -15.09 -8.71 -5.48
C GLU A 492 -16.09 -8.00 -4.58
N ALA A 493 -15.61 -6.97 -3.88
CA ALA A 493 -16.46 -6.17 -3.01
C ALA A 493 -17.50 -5.39 -3.83
N PRO A 494 -18.74 -5.27 -3.39
CA PRO A 494 -19.68 -4.33 -3.97
C PRO A 494 -19.19 -2.89 -3.79
N SER A 495 -19.52 -2.01 -4.72
CA SER A 495 -19.13 -0.60 -4.66
C SER A 495 -20.33 0.33 -4.89
N SER A 496 -20.08 1.63 -4.76
CA SER A 496 -21.08 2.68 -5.06
C SER A 496 -22.40 2.48 -4.32
N LEU A 497 -22.33 1.96 -3.09
CA LEU A 497 -23.53 1.86 -2.24
C LEU A 497 -24.10 3.25 -2.00
N THR A 498 -25.40 3.39 -2.21
CA THR A 498 -26.17 4.61 -1.94
C THR A 498 -27.35 4.27 -1.06
N ALA A 499 -27.84 5.24 -0.28
CA ALA A 499 -29.02 5.12 0.55
C ALA A 499 -29.95 6.31 0.35
N ALA A 500 -31.21 6.05 0.10
CA ALA A 500 -32.26 7.07 0.01
C ALA A 500 -33.40 6.72 0.99
N ARG A 501 -33.75 7.68 1.85
CA ARG A 501 -34.87 7.48 2.76
C ARG A 501 -36.21 7.77 2.04
N GLU A 502 -37.13 6.81 2.09
CA GLU A 502 -38.47 6.86 1.51
C GLU A 502 -39.50 6.66 2.63
N GLY A 503 -39.90 7.76 3.25
CA GLY A 503 -40.79 7.71 4.43
C GLY A 503 -40.14 6.98 5.61
N ASN A 504 -40.71 5.85 6.02
CA ASN A 504 -40.18 5.00 7.09
C ASN A 504 -39.20 3.93 6.59
N SER A 505 -38.99 3.83 5.29
CA SER A 505 -38.08 2.86 4.69
C SER A 505 -36.78 3.54 4.22
N VAL A 506 -35.72 2.74 4.01
CA VAL A 506 -34.48 3.17 3.35
C VAL A 506 -34.26 2.27 2.15
N ARG A 507 -34.13 2.86 0.97
CA ARG A 507 -33.74 2.16 -0.26
C ARG A 507 -32.25 2.23 -0.44
N LEU A 508 -31.62 1.06 -0.62
CA LEU A 508 -30.21 0.86 -0.88
C LEU A 508 -30.00 0.43 -2.33
N ARG A 509 -28.95 0.94 -2.99
CA ARG A 509 -28.49 0.48 -4.30
C ARG A 509 -26.98 0.42 -4.33
N TRP A 510 -26.42 -0.56 -5.04
CA TRP A 510 -24.96 -0.75 -5.17
C TRP A 510 -24.62 -1.31 -6.54
N GLN A 511 -23.32 -1.43 -6.82
CA GLN A 511 -22.80 -2.13 -7.99
C GLN A 511 -22.20 -3.47 -7.56
N THR A 512 -22.43 -4.51 -8.34
CA THR A 512 -21.79 -5.83 -8.18
C THR A 512 -20.68 -5.99 -9.22
N HIS A 513 -19.63 -6.70 -8.84
CA HIS A 513 -18.46 -6.92 -9.66
C HIS A 513 -18.15 -8.42 -9.85
N GLY A 514 -16.97 -8.76 -10.38
CA GLY A 514 -16.55 -10.11 -10.74
C GLY A 514 -16.39 -11.09 -9.57
N GLY A 515 -15.87 -12.28 -9.88
CA GLY A 515 -15.69 -13.36 -8.92
C GLY A 515 -16.95 -14.18 -8.64
N ALA A 516 -17.94 -14.14 -9.54
CA ALA A 516 -19.19 -14.90 -9.50
C ALA A 516 -19.88 -14.85 -8.12
N PRO A 517 -20.29 -13.66 -7.61
CA PRO A 517 -21.00 -13.58 -6.35
C PRO A 517 -22.37 -14.24 -6.49
N ALA A 518 -22.74 -15.11 -5.54
CA ALA A 518 -24.05 -15.74 -5.49
C ALA A 518 -25.06 -14.88 -4.70
N ASN A 519 -24.60 -14.26 -3.61
CA ASN A 519 -25.43 -13.47 -2.71
C ASN A 519 -24.81 -12.11 -2.39
N ALA A 520 -25.67 -11.15 -2.05
CA ALA A 520 -25.35 -9.90 -1.37
C ALA A 520 -25.84 -9.97 0.07
N ILE A 521 -25.00 -9.57 1.01
CA ILE A 521 -25.30 -9.52 2.44
C ILE A 521 -25.37 -8.05 2.84
N VAL A 522 -26.53 -7.63 3.36
CA VAL A 522 -26.80 -6.26 3.79
C VAL A 522 -26.71 -6.19 5.30
N GLU A 523 -25.90 -5.25 5.80
CA GLU A 523 -25.73 -4.98 7.21
C GLU A 523 -26.17 -3.55 7.55
N ARG A 524 -26.68 -3.36 8.76
CA ARG A 524 -27.18 -2.09 9.31
C ARG A 524 -26.63 -1.87 10.71
N ARG A 525 -26.32 -0.61 11.05
CA ARG A 525 -26.12 -0.17 12.43
C ARG A 525 -26.93 1.10 12.72
N GLY A 526 -27.36 1.28 13.96
CA GLY A 526 -28.02 2.51 14.42
C GLY A 526 -26.96 3.53 14.89
N GLY A 527 -27.04 4.75 14.38
CA GLY A 527 -26.06 5.80 14.68
C GLY A 527 -24.66 5.52 14.12
N ASP A 528 -23.72 6.33 14.55
CA ASP A 528 -22.32 6.26 14.05
C ASP A 528 -21.45 5.23 14.82
N THR A 529 -21.89 4.79 15.99
CA THR A 529 -21.11 3.93 16.89
C THR A 529 -21.80 2.60 17.25
N GLY A 530 -22.95 2.28 16.64
CA GLY A 530 -23.70 1.05 16.91
C GLY A 530 -23.00 -0.20 16.33
N SER A 531 -23.38 -1.38 16.82
CA SER A 531 -22.92 -2.64 16.26
C SER A 531 -23.61 -2.95 14.94
N TRP A 532 -22.84 -3.50 13.98
CA TRP A 532 -23.37 -3.97 12.72
C TRP A 532 -24.23 -5.23 12.90
N THR A 533 -25.37 -5.26 12.24
CA THR A 533 -26.31 -6.38 12.26
C THR A 533 -26.70 -6.72 10.83
N ARG A 534 -26.59 -7.99 10.46
CA ARG A 534 -27.09 -8.50 9.18
C ARG A 534 -28.61 -8.41 9.17
N ILE A 535 -29.15 -7.70 8.18
CA ILE A 535 -30.60 -7.51 8.03
C ILE A 535 -31.15 -8.24 6.81
N ALA A 536 -30.32 -8.56 5.83
CA ALA A 536 -30.75 -9.32 4.65
C ALA A 536 -29.59 -10.13 4.06
N THR A 537 -29.98 -11.20 3.35
CA THR A 537 -29.15 -11.94 2.39
C THR A 537 -30.02 -12.21 1.18
N GLN A 538 -29.58 -11.81 0.01
CA GLN A 538 -30.34 -11.92 -1.23
C GLN A 538 -29.46 -12.26 -2.42
N PRO A 539 -30.01 -12.76 -3.56
CA PRO A 539 -29.22 -13.00 -4.76
C PRO A 539 -28.50 -11.74 -5.24
N SER A 540 -27.23 -11.87 -5.60
CA SER A 540 -26.40 -10.74 -6.04
C SER A 540 -26.86 -10.11 -7.36
N ALA A 541 -27.64 -10.83 -8.15
CA ALA A 541 -28.27 -10.32 -9.38
C ALA A 541 -29.27 -9.19 -9.12
N ASN A 542 -29.71 -8.99 -7.87
CA ASN A 542 -30.55 -7.88 -7.46
C ASN A 542 -29.75 -6.89 -6.59
N PRO A 543 -29.11 -5.86 -7.19
CA PRO A 543 -28.26 -4.91 -6.46
C PRO A 543 -29.06 -3.77 -5.79
N GLU A 544 -30.24 -4.08 -5.27
CA GLU A 544 -31.12 -3.16 -4.56
C GLU A 544 -31.75 -3.86 -3.35
N TYR A 545 -31.92 -3.13 -2.24
CA TYR A 545 -32.64 -3.60 -1.06
C TYR A 545 -33.44 -2.46 -0.43
N VAL A 546 -34.64 -2.77 0.05
CA VAL A 546 -35.46 -1.80 0.78
C VAL A 546 -35.62 -2.25 2.23
N ASP A 547 -35.00 -1.50 3.14
CA ASP A 547 -35.16 -1.69 4.58
C ASP A 547 -36.44 -1.01 5.06
N SER A 548 -37.53 -1.75 5.14
CA SER A 548 -38.80 -1.27 5.67
C SER A 548 -38.87 -1.18 7.20
N SER A 549 -37.82 -1.72 7.87
CA SER A 549 -37.68 -1.72 9.33
C SER A 549 -36.69 -0.70 9.84
N ALA A 550 -36.26 0.24 8.99
CA ALA A 550 -35.24 1.22 9.33
C ALA A 550 -35.69 2.08 10.54
N PRO A 551 -34.92 2.14 11.64
CA PRO A 551 -35.28 2.96 12.79
C PRO A 551 -35.29 4.45 12.44
N ALA A 552 -35.93 5.25 13.29
CA ALA A 552 -35.85 6.69 13.21
C ALA A 552 -34.41 7.17 13.55
N GLY A 553 -34.04 8.35 13.03
CA GLY A 553 -32.71 8.94 13.24
C GLY A 553 -31.65 8.47 12.24
N VAL A 554 -30.41 8.55 12.63
CA VAL A 554 -29.26 8.15 11.80
C VAL A 554 -29.14 6.63 11.74
N VAL A 555 -29.03 6.11 10.53
CA VAL A 555 -28.81 4.68 10.26
C VAL A 555 -27.71 4.54 9.22
N CYS A 556 -26.75 3.67 9.47
CA CYS A 556 -25.68 3.37 8.51
C CYS A 556 -25.88 1.98 7.91
N TYR A 557 -25.44 1.82 6.66
CA TYR A 557 -25.51 0.56 5.92
C TYR A 557 -24.20 0.27 5.22
N ARG A 558 -23.92 -1.02 5.06
CA ARG A 558 -22.84 -1.57 4.21
C ARG A 558 -23.30 -2.89 3.58
N VAL A 559 -22.67 -3.27 2.49
CA VAL A 559 -22.99 -4.49 1.75
C VAL A 559 -21.71 -5.25 1.45
N ARG A 560 -21.76 -6.57 1.43
CA ARG A 560 -20.70 -7.43 0.90
C ARG A 560 -21.28 -8.54 0.04
N ALA A 561 -20.46 -9.04 -0.86
CA ALA A 561 -20.79 -10.17 -1.71
C ALA A 561 -20.36 -11.49 -1.04
N ALA A 562 -21.02 -12.60 -1.40
CA ALA A 562 -20.65 -13.94 -0.94
C ALA A 562 -20.79 -14.95 -2.07
N ASN A 563 -19.93 -15.96 -2.08
CA ASN A 563 -20.02 -17.16 -2.93
C ASN A 563 -19.71 -18.42 -2.11
N GLY A 564 -19.59 -19.57 -2.75
CA GLY A 564 -19.26 -20.85 -2.09
C GLY A 564 -17.89 -20.86 -1.40
N ASN A 565 -16.99 -19.94 -1.75
CA ASN A 565 -15.64 -19.82 -1.20
C ASN A 565 -15.54 -18.87 -0.01
N GLY A 566 -16.56 -18.01 0.21
CA GLY A 566 -16.58 -17.06 1.32
C GLY A 566 -17.18 -15.71 0.96
N GLU A 567 -16.86 -14.71 1.77
CA GLU A 567 -17.40 -13.36 1.71
C GLU A 567 -16.32 -12.36 1.25
N SER A 568 -16.75 -11.36 0.47
CA SER A 568 -15.87 -10.25 0.02
C SER A 568 -15.56 -9.27 1.15
N ALA A 569 -14.72 -8.28 0.86
CA ALA A 569 -14.68 -7.04 1.62
C ALA A 569 -16.04 -6.32 1.57
N TYR A 570 -16.22 -5.36 2.48
CA TYR A 570 -17.41 -4.51 2.52
C TYR A 570 -17.33 -3.40 1.47
N SER A 571 -18.51 -2.96 1.02
CA SER A 571 -18.67 -1.73 0.27
C SER A 571 -18.29 -0.51 1.11
N ASN A 572 -18.35 0.68 0.50
CA ASN A 572 -18.42 1.93 1.26
C ASN A 572 -19.61 1.90 2.25
N VAL A 573 -19.45 2.60 3.39
CA VAL A 573 -20.55 2.85 4.32
C VAL A 573 -21.38 4.02 3.82
N VAL A 574 -22.71 3.91 3.94
CA VAL A 574 -23.63 5.01 3.65
C VAL A 574 -24.50 5.33 4.85
N ARG A 575 -24.86 6.59 4.95
CA ARG A 575 -25.65 7.13 6.05
C ARG A 575 -27.00 7.62 5.52
N ALA A 576 -28.08 7.18 6.16
CA ALA A 576 -29.44 7.69 5.93
C ALA A 576 -29.93 8.39 7.19
N GLN A 577 -30.30 9.65 7.05
CA GLN A 577 -30.87 10.47 8.13
C GLN A 577 -32.27 10.94 7.72
N ARG A 578 -33.14 11.16 8.70
CA ARG A 578 -34.49 11.69 8.47
C ARG A 578 -34.46 13.18 8.19
#